data_7cac2fd64c83c7ff269a5a89c1e17954
#
_entry.id   7cac2fd64c83c7ff269a5a89c1e17954
#
_cell.length_a   1.000
_cell.length_b   1.000
_cell.length_c   1.000
_cell.angle_alpha   90.00
_cell.angle_beta   90.00
_cell.angle_gamma   90.00
#
_symmetry.space_group_name_H-M   'P 1'
#
loop_
_entity.id
_entity.type
_entity.pdbx_description
1 polymer ?
#
loop_
_entity_poly.entity_id
_entity_poly.type
_entity_poly.pdbx_seq_one_letter_code
_entity_poly.pdbx_strand_id
1 'polypeptide(L)'
;ICPVMVAWALESVYAKPLPRIAEQKLWHPLGANDDATWLTDSKGFTFSGAGFSATLRDWARIGLLVAQNGIVDGQQIVSKSWLDATSRHDDIEGAVRFNVARPQRGYKNFFWHHSKDGQKLRMAGNHAQNILVDKKSGTTLAQTSVGYANNAEEVMFALFKSACEM
;
A
#
# COMPACT_ATOMS: atom_id res chain seq x y z
N ILE A 1 9.09 5.78 12.50
CA ILE A 1 9.67 7.15 12.37
C ILE A 1 9.58 7.61 10.91
N CYS A 2 10.01 6.82 9.93
CA CYS A 2 10.05 7.26 8.52
C CYS A 2 8.72 7.82 7.96
N PRO A 3 7.55 7.20 8.16
CA PRO A 3 6.30 7.77 7.64
C PRO A 3 5.98 9.15 8.21
N VAL A 4 6.27 9.38 9.49
CA VAL A 4 6.03 10.68 10.15
C VAL A 4 6.92 11.77 9.56
N MET A 5 8.19 11.47 9.31
CA MET A 5 9.11 12.44 8.68
C MET A 5 8.70 12.78 7.26
N VAL A 6 8.23 11.79 6.48
CA VAL A 6 7.70 12.03 5.14
C VAL A 6 6.43 12.90 5.20
N ALA A 7 5.53 12.63 6.14
CA ALA A 7 4.34 13.45 6.36
C ALA A 7 4.69 14.91 6.65
N TRP A 8 5.60 15.16 7.59
CA TRP A 8 6.05 16.53 7.92
C TRP A 8 6.70 17.24 6.72
N ALA A 9 7.50 16.52 5.93
CA ALA A 9 8.06 17.09 4.71
C ALA A 9 6.97 17.48 3.70
N LEU A 10 5.96 16.62 3.50
CA LEU A 10 4.82 16.92 2.65
C LEU A 10 4.02 18.11 3.16
N GLU A 11 3.70 18.16 4.44
CA GLU A 11 2.97 19.28 5.04
C GLU A 11 3.74 20.59 4.90
N SER A 12 5.07 20.56 5.05
CA SER A 12 5.93 21.72 4.85
C SER A 12 5.92 22.20 3.39
N VAL A 13 6.04 21.29 2.43
CA VAL A 13 6.08 21.62 0.99
C VAL A 13 4.73 22.14 0.49
N TYR A 14 3.64 21.52 0.92
CA TYR A 14 2.29 21.88 0.46
C TYR A 14 1.62 22.96 1.31
N ALA A 15 2.19 23.32 2.45
CA ALA A 15 1.59 24.22 3.46
C ALA A 15 0.15 23.80 3.82
N LYS A 16 -0.09 22.51 3.95
CA LYS A 16 -1.41 21.90 4.24
C LYS A 16 -1.26 20.69 5.14
N PRO A 17 -2.27 20.37 5.98
CA PRO A 17 -2.28 19.11 6.73
C PRO A 17 -2.28 17.89 5.80
N LEU A 18 -1.60 16.81 6.22
CA LEU A 18 -1.49 15.57 5.44
C LEU A 18 -2.82 15.02 4.93
N PRO A 19 -3.93 14.99 5.71
CA PRO A 19 -5.21 14.53 5.21
C PRO A 19 -5.72 15.32 4.00
N ARG A 20 -5.51 16.64 3.99
CA ARG A 20 -5.91 17.49 2.86
C ARG A 20 -5.05 17.28 1.62
N ILE A 21 -3.75 16.97 1.83
CA ILE A 21 -2.86 16.59 0.73
C ILE A 21 -3.31 15.25 0.14
N ALA A 22 -3.56 14.26 1.00
CA ALA A 22 -4.01 12.94 0.61
C ALA A 22 -5.37 12.99 -0.12
N GLU A 23 -6.32 13.77 0.39
CA GLU A 23 -7.63 13.99 -0.23
C GLU A 23 -7.47 14.51 -1.67
N GLN A 24 -6.69 15.58 -1.86
CA GLN A 24 -6.57 16.27 -3.15
C GLN A 24 -5.70 15.52 -4.16
N LYS A 25 -4.65 14.83 -3.70
CA LYS A 25 -3.65 14.22 -4.58
C LYS A 25 -3.88 12.73 -4.82
N LEU A 26 -4.62 12.07 -3.94
CA LEU A 26 -4.85 10.63 -4.03
C LEU A 26 -6.34 10.28 -3.96
N TRP A 27 -7.05 10.64 -2.89
CA TRP A 27 -8.37 10.11 -2.57
C TRP A 27 -9.45 10.49 -3.59
N HIS A 28 -9.56 11.78 -3.91
CA HIS A 28 -10.48 12.26 -4.95
C HIS A 28 -10.09 11.73 -6.34
N PRO A 29 -8.82 11.85 -6.79
CA PRO A 29 -8.44 11.32 -8.10
C PRO A 29 -8.57 9.79 -8.22
N LEU A 30 -8.48 9.06 -7.10
CA LEU A 30 -8.70 7.61 -7.04
C LEU A 30 -10.15 7.22 -7.31
N GLY A 31 -11.09 8.16 -7.22
CA GLY A 31 -12.51 7.88 -7.28
C GLY A 31 -13.02 7.09 -6.08
N ALA A 32 -12.48 7.36 -4.89
CA ALA A 32 -12.96 6.75 -3.65
C ALA A 32 -14.44 7.09 -3.43
N ASN A 33 -15.22 6.11 -3.00
CA ASN A 33 -16.66 6.27 -2.82
C ASN A 33 -17.02 6.93 -1.49
N ASP A 34 -16.21 6.63 -0.47
CA ASP A 34 -16.53 7.00 0.91
C ASP A 34 -15.41 7.85 1.50
N ASP A 35 -15.76 8.61 2.54
CA ASP A 35 -14.78 9.35 3.31
C ASP A 35 -13.85 8.37 4.06
N ALA A 36 -12.58 8.76 4.12
CA ALA A 36 -11.61 8.09 4.97
C ALA A 36 -11.31 8.94 6.21
N THR A 37 -10.93 8.27 7.29
CA THR A 37 -10.52 8.95 8.52
C THR A 37 -9.09 8.63 8.85
N TRP A 38 -8.44 9.56 9.56
CA TRP A 38 -7.08 9.38 10.03
C TRP A 38 -6.95 9.80 11.49
N LEU A 39 -6.29 8.99 12.30
CA LEU A 39 -6.04 9.33 13.70
C LEU A 39 -5.09 10.51 13.80
N THR A 40 -5.40 11.42 14.72
CA THR A 40 -4.58 12.57 15.07
C THR A 40 -4.24 12.54 16.55
N ASP A 41 -3.17 13.22 16.93
CA ASP A 41 -2.90 13.52 18.33
C ASP A 41 -3.79 14.66 18.86
N SER A 42 -3.62 15.02 20.14
CA SER A 42 -4.39 16.11 20.78
C SER A 42 -4.10 17.50 20.21
N LYS A 43 -3.06 17.65 19.41
CA LYS A 43 -2.70 18.91 18.72
C LYS A 43 -3.12 18.92 17.26
N GLY A 44 -3.77 17.84 16.78
CA GLY A 44 -4.23 17.71 15.41
C GLY A 44 -3.18 17.17 14.43
N PHE A 45 -1.99 16.74 14.91
CA PHE A 45 -1.01 16.10 14.02
C PHE A 45 -1.47 14.71 13.62
N THR A 46 -1.43 14.44 12.33
CA THR A 46 -1.83 13.15 11.75
C THR A 46 -0.83 12.06 12.09
N PHE A 47 -1.31 10.95 12.64
CA PHE A 47 -0.48 9.78 12.90
C PHE A 47 -0.26 8.98 11.61
N SER A 48 0.66 9.46 10.77
CA SER A 48 0.91 8.93 9.42
C SER A 48 1.51 7.52 9.38
N GLY A 49 1.96 6.98 10.51
CA GLY A 49 2.45 5.61 10.62
C GLY A 49 1.36 4.55 10.78
N ALA A 50 0.14 4.96 11.13
CA ALA A 50 -1.02 4.07 11.33
C ALA A 50 -2.32 4.87 11.41
N GLY A 51 -3.45 4.19 11.65
CA GLY A 51 -4.72 4.83 11.97
C GLY A 51 -5.46 5.45 10.79
N PHE A 52 -5.05 5.15 9.55
CA PHE A 52 -5.86 5.45 8.38
C PHE A 52 -6.94 4.39 8.23
N SER A 53 -8.18 4.79 8.16
CA SER A 53 -9.35 3.92 8.05
C SER A 53 -10.20 4.31 6.85
N ALA A 54 -10.53 3.33 6.03
CA ALA A 54 -11.35 3.48 4.83
C ALA A 54 -12.19 2.21 4.61
N THR A 55 -13.12 2.26 3.67
CA THR A 55 -13.88 1.07 3.28
C THR A 55 -12.98 0.04 2.60
N LEU A 56 -13.33 -1.25 2.71
CA LEU A 56 -12.58 -2.31 2.05
C LEU A 56 -12.50 -2.10 0.53
N ARG A 57 -13.57 -1.55 -0.05
CA ARG A 57 -13.66 -1.27 -1.48
C ARG A 57 -12.69 -0.17 -1.90
N ASP A 58 -12.55 0.86 -1.11
CA ASP A 58 -11.60 1.96 -1.39
C ASP A 58 -10.16 1.54 -1.14
N TRP A 59 -9.90 0.66 -0.14
CA TRP A 59 -8.61 -0.02 -0.01
C TRP A 59 -8.25 -0.83 -1.27
N ALA A 60 -9.21 -1.55 -1.85
CA ALA A 60 -8.98 -2.30 -3.09
C ALA A 60 -8.65 -1.37 -4.28
N ARG A 61 -9.23 -0.17 -4.34
CA ARG A 61 -8.89 0.84 -5.36
C ARG A 61 -7.42 1.27 -5.29
N ILE A 62 -6.85 1.39 -4.08
CA ILE A 62 -5.41 1.66 -3.93
C ILE A 62 -4.58 0.53 -4.56
N GLY A 63 -4.99 -0.71 -4.34
CA GLY A 63 -4.34 -1.86 -4.99
C GLY A 63 -4.45 -1.81 -6.51
N LEU A 64 -5.63 -1.51 -7.04
CA LEU A 64 -5.86 -1.36 -8.48
C LEU A 64 -5.04 -0.21 -9.09
N LEU A 65 -4.94 0.92 -8.41
CA LEU A 65 -4.08 2.03 -8.83
C LEU A 65 -2.64 1.56 -9.06
N VAL A 66 -2.10 0.76 -8.14
CA VAL A 66 -0.74 0.21 -8.27
C VAL A 66 -0.67 -0.82 -9.40
N ALA A 67 -1.65 -1.72 -9.50
CA ALA A 67 -1.73 -2.73 -10.56
C ALA A 67 -1.80 -2.10 -11.96
N GLN A 68 -2.50 -0.98 -12.10
CA GLN A 68 -2.69 -0.21 -13.32
C GLN A 68 -1.59 0.85 -13.57
N ASN A 69 -0.42 0.70 -12.94
CA ASN A 69 0.71 1.61 -13.10
C ASN A 69 0.38 3.08 -12.80
N GLY A 70 -0.48 3.31 -11.82
CA GLY A 70 -0.82 4.65 -11.34
C GLY A 70 -1.89 5.38 -12.15
N ILE A 71 -2.62 4.68 -13.00
CA ILE A 71 -3.68 5.25 -13.85
C ILE A 71 -5.06 4.92 -13.29
N VAL A 72 -5.95 5.90 -13.27
CA VAL A 72 -7.38 5.76 -12.98
C VAL A 72 -8.15 6.50 -14.06
N ASP A 73 -9.09 5.85 -14.72
CA ASP A 73 -9.94 6.42 -15.79
C ASP A 73 -9.15 7.20 -16.86
N GLY A 74 -7.98 6.67 -17.23
CA GLY A 74 -7.07 7.27 -18.21
C GLY A 74 -6.18 8.41 -17.67
N GLN A 75 -6.34 8.80 -16.41
CA GLN A 75 -5.55 9.86 -15.79
C GLN A 75 -4.40 9.26 -14.95
N GLN A 76 -3.19 9.78 -15.12
CA GLN A 76 -2.03 9.40 -14.31
C GLN A 76 -2.10 10.08 -12.94
N ILE A 77 -2.37 9.32 -11.87
CA ILE A 77 -2.46 9.80 -10.48
C ILE A 77 -1.10 9.65 -9.79
N VAL A 78 -0.45 8.50 -9.97
CA VAL A 78 0.89 8.23 -9.46
C VAL A 78 1.81 7.95 -10.62
N SER A 79 2.98 8.58 -10.68
CA SER A 79 3.87 8.43 -11.82
C SER A 79 4.28 6.96 -12.04
N LYS A 80 4.18 6.49 -13.29
CA LYS A 80 4.62 5.14 -13.66
C LYS A 80 6.08 4.92 -13.31
N SER A 81 6.94 5.91 -13.53
CA SER A 81 8.38 5.82 -13.23
C SER A 81 8.66 5.57 -11.74
N TRP A 82 7.85 6.16 -10.84
CA TRP A 82 7.98 5.90 -9.41
C TRP A 82 7.54 4.48 -9.05
N LEU A 83 6.43 3.98 -9.63
CA LEU A 83 5.96 2.61 -9.43
C LEU A 83 6.93 1.59 -10.02
N ASP A 84 7.54 1.88 -11.17
CA ASP A 84 8.59 1.04 -11.75
C ASP A 84 9.84 1.02 -10.86
N ALA A 85 10.24 2.17 -10.34
CA ALA A 85 11.34 2.25 -9.38
C ALA A 85 11.04 1.49 -8.08
N THR A 86 9.79 1.54 -7.61
CA THR A 86 9.32 0.78 -6.43
C THR A 86 9.38 -0.73 -6.68
N SER A 87 9.06 -1.17 -7.89
CA SER A 87 9.05 -2.59 -8.27
C SER A 87 10.45 -3.17 -8.51
N ARG A 88 11.47 -2.33 -8.77
CA ARG A 88 12.83 -2.83 -9.00
C ARG A 88 13.48 -3.28 -7.69
N HIS A 89 13.95 -4.52 -7.68
CA HIS A 89 14.93 -4.97 -6.71
C HIS A 89 16.24 -4.20 -6.96
N ASP A 90 16.61 -3.32 -6.04
CA ASP A 90 18.02 -3.07 -5.86
C ASP A 90 18.54 -4.31 -5.15
N ASP A 91 19.70 -4.85 -5.58
CA ASP A 91 20.33 -6.06 -5.05
C ASP A 91 20.73 -5.92 -3.56
N ILE A 92 19.77 -5.59 -2.73
CA ILE A 92 19.91 -5.63 -1.29
C ILE A 92 19.58 -7.05 -0.85
N GLU A 93 20.47 -7.99 -1.16
CA GLU A 93 20.47 -9.36 -0.61
C GLU A 93 20.45 -9.39 0.93
N GLY A 94 20.52 -8.26 1.58
CA GLY A 94 20.56 -8.14 3.04
C GLY A 94 19.27 -7.75 3.73
N ALA A 95 18.18 -7.49 3.01
CA ALA A 95 16.92 -7.06 3.62
C ALA A 95 16.05 -8.18 4.19
N VAL A 96 16.55 -9.40 4.33
CA VAL A 96 15.97 -10.43 5.20
C VAL A 96 16.24 -10.03 6.65
N ARG A 97 15.76 -8.87 7.06
CA ARG A 97 16.05 -8.30 8.38
C ARG A 97 15.03 -8.60 9.44
N PHE A 98 14.10 -9.39 9.24
CA PHE A 98 13.26 -9.87 10.33
C PHE A 98 13.11 -11.36 10.16
N ASN A 99 13.43 -12.08 11.22
CA ASN A 99 13.27 -13.50 11.45
C ASN A 99 11.81 -13.96 11.23
N VAL A 100 11.25 -13.62 10.08
CA VAL A 100 9.92 -14.00 9.65
C VAL A 100 10.15 -15.11 8.65
N ALA A 101 9.72 -16.31 8.98
CA ALA A 101 9.80 -17.50 8.15
C ALA A 101 9.01 -17.40 6.82
N ARG A 102 9.04 -16.24 6.17
CA ARG A 102 8.29 -15.96 4.95
C ARG A 102 9.22 -15.39 3.89
N PRO A 103 9.11 -15.83 2.64
CA PRO A 103 9.97 -15.40 1.55
C PRO A 103 9.59 -14.00 1.05
N GLN A 104 9.73 -13.00 1.90
CA GLN A 104 9.72 -11.61 1.47
C GLN A 104 11.05 -11.35 0.78
N ARG A 105 10.99 -10.95 -0.47
CA ARG A 105 12.19 -10.86 -1.33
C ARG A 105 12.76 -9.45 -1.42
N GLY A 106 12.18 -8.49 -0.70
CA GLY A 106 12.66 -7.12 -0.65
C GLY A 106 11.64 -6.15 -0.04
N TYR A 107 12.09 -4.93 0.24
CA TYR A 107 11.26 -3.85 0.75
C TYR A 107 11.74 -2.52 0.18
N LYS A 108 10.86 -1.77 -0.47
CA LYS A 108 11.18 -0.47 -1.04
C LYS A 108 9.96 0.43 -1.07
N ASN A 109 10.14 1.71 -0.75
CA ASN A 109 9.08 2.72 -0.79
C ASN A 109 7.80 2.30 -0.05
N PHE A 110 7.94 1.63 1.10
CA PHE A 110 6.87 1.07 1.93
C PHE A 110 6.12 -0.13 1.32
N PHE A 111 6.62 -0.71 0.23
CA PHE A 111 6.10 -1.95 -0.33
C PHE A 111 7.02 -3.13 -0.03
N TRP A 112 6.41 -4.26 0.35
CA TRP A 112 7.08 -5.55 0.38
C TRP A 112 7.03 -6.20 -1.00
N HIS A 113 8.14 -6.79 -1.43
CA HIS A 113 8.20 -7.53 -2.69
C HIS A 113 7.96 -9.03 -2.42
N HIS A 114 7.03 -9.63 -3.15
CA HIS A 114 6.67 -11.02 -3.06
C HIS A 114 7.05 -11.85 -4.30
N SER A 115 7.73 -11.25 -5.26
CA SER A 115 8.30 -11.93 -6.43
C SER A 115 9.68 -11.38 -6.76
N LYS A 116 10.53 -12.21 -7.39
CA LYS A 116 11.88 -11.80 -7.79
C LYS A 116 11.89 -10.74 -8.88
N ASP A 117 10.87 -10.73 -9.72
CA ASP A 117 10.71 -9.78 -10.82
C ASP A 117 10.08 -8.45 -10.39
N GLY A 118 9.76 -8.30 -9.08
CA GLY A 118 9.11 -7.13 -8.53
C GLY A 118 7.66 -6.90 -8.98
N GLN A 119 7.06 -7.86 -9.66
CA GLN A 119 5.69 -7.71 -10.17
C GLN A 119 4.63 -7.93 -9.08
N LYS A 120 4.96 -8.68 -8.02
CA LYS A 120 4.06 -8.90 -6.89
C LYS A 120 4.48 -8.05 -5.70
N LEU A 121 3.61 -7.13 -5.33
CA LEU A 121 3.82 -6.17 -4.24
C LEU A 121 2.80 -6.39 -3.12
N ARG A 122 3.16 -6.03 -1.90
CA ARG A 122 2.29 -6.06 -0.73
C ARG A 122 2.43 -4.78 0.07
N MET A 123 1.32 -4.20 0.46
CA MET A 123 1.21 -3.24 1.54
C MET A 123 0.66 -3.98 2.76
N ALA A 124 1.36 -3.96 3.88
CA ALA A 124 1.02 -4.74 5.07
C ALA A 124 0.93 -3.85 6.30
N GLY A 125 -0.14 -3.97 7.04
CA GLY A 125 -0.37 -3.30 8.31
C GLY A 125 -0.56 -4.27 9.47
N ASN A 126 -0.63 -3.73 10.68
CA ASN A 126 -0.90 -4.51 11.88
C ASN A 126 -2.26 -5.22 11.78
N HIS A 127 -2.43 -6.31 12.55
CA HIS A 127 -3.65 -7.11 12.60
C HIS A 127 -4.06 -7.67 11.24
N ALA A 128 -3.09 -8.05 10.39
CA ALA A 128 -3.32 -8.64 9.08
C ALA A 128 -4.09 -7.73 8.10
N GLN A 129 -3.90 -6.41 8.17
CA GLN A 129 -4.31 -5.52 7.11
C GLN A 129 -3.41 -5.75 5.90
N ASN A 130 -3.97 -6.04 4.73
CA ASN A 130 -3.18 -6.35 3.55
C ASN A 130 -3.81 -5.78 2.28
N ILE A 131 -2.94 -5.29 1.38
CA ILE A 131 -3.26 -5.14 -0.03
C ILE A 131 -2.17 -5.89 -0.79
N LEU A 132 -2.56 -6.90 -1.54
CA LEU A 132 -1.70 -7.64 -2.46
C LEU A 132 -1.95 -7.15 -3.88
N VAL A 133 -0.90 -7.01 -4.66
CA VAL A 133 -0.95 -6.54 -6.05
C VAL A 133 -0.09 -7.44 -6.91
N ASP A 134 -0.64 -7.91 -8.01
CA ASP A 134 0.11 -8.49 -9.13
C ASP A 134 -0.02 -7.57 -10.34
N LYS A 135 1.05 -6.86 -10.66
CA LYS A 135 1.09 -5.92 -11.80
C LYS A 135 1.01 -6.65 -13.14
N LYS A 136 1.40 -7.93 -13.21
CA LYS A 136 1.39 -8.70 -14.44
C LYS A 136 -0.01 -9.13 -14.85
N SER A 137 -0.81 -9.63 -13.91
CA SER A 137 -2.21 -10.01 -14.15
C SER A 137 -3.19 -8.86 -13.97
N GLY A 138 -2.76 -7.74 -13.36
CA GLY A 138 -3.65 -6.65 -12.98
C GLY A 138 -4.52 -6.97 -11.75
N THR A 139 -4.23 -8.07 -11.05
CA THR A 139 -5.02 -8.55 -9.92
C THR A 139 -4.63 -7.83 -8.64
N THR A 140 -5.64 -7.49 -7.83
CA THR A 140 -5.45 -7.02 -6.45
C THR A 140 -6.35 -7.76 -5.48
N LEU A 141 -5.88 -7.93 -4.25
CA LEU A 141 -6.66 -8.44 -3.12
C LEU A 141 -6.45 -7.51 -1.93
N ALA A 142 -7.54 -6.99 -1.39
CA ALA A 142 -7.53 -6.22 -0.15
C ALA A 142 -8.17 -7.03 0.98
N GLN A 143 -7.54 -7.01 2.15
CA GLN A 143 -8.02 -7.64 3.37
C GLN A 143 -7.95 -6.67 4.53
N THR A 144 -9.05 -6.54 5.26
CA THR A 144 -9.08 -5.90 6.58
C THR A 144 -9.35 -6.95 7.65
N SER A 145 -8.75 -6.81 8.83
CA SER A 145 -8.88 -7.76 9.92
C SER A 145 -8.72 -7.05 11.26
N VAL A 146 -9.26 -7.62 12.32
CA VAL A 146 -9.10 -7.15 13.71
C VAL A 146 -8.16 -8.02 14.54
N GLY A 147 -7.52 -9.01 13.95
CA GLY A 147 -6.62 -9.91 14.65
C GLY A 147 -5.85 -10.84 13.73
N TYR A 148 -4.97 -11.63 14.34
CA TYR A 148 -4.21 -12.67 13.65
C TYR A 148 -4.92 -14.01 13.85
N ALA A 149 -5.80 -14.38 12.93
CA ALA A 149 -6.32 -15.74 12.90
C ALA A 149 -5.23 -16.70 12.41
N ASN A 150 -5.11 -17.88 13.02
CA ASN A 150 -4.26 -18.94 12.51
C ASN A 150 -4.64 -19.23 11.06
N ASN A 151 -3.65 -19.31 10.18
CA ASN A 151 -3.79 -19.57 8.73
C ASN A 151 -4.46 -18.48 7.87
N ALA A 152 -4.90 -17.35 8.42
CA ALA A 152 -5.56 -16.30 7.62
C ALA A 152 -4.66 -15.77 6.48
N GLU A 153 -3.36 -15.62 6.73
CA GLU A 153 -2.43 -15.21 5.68
C GLU A 153 -2.19 -16.28 4.63
N GLU A 154 -2.15 -17.55 5.00
CA GLU A 154 -1.99 -18.66 4.06
C GLU A 154 -3.19 -18.74 3.12
N VAL A 155 -4.40 -18.64 3.66
CA VAL A 155 -5.64 -18.59 2.88
C VAL A 155 -5.64 -17.38 1.95
N MET A 156 -5.29 -16.20 2.45
CA MET A 156 -5.19 -14.97 1.65
C MET A 156 -4.22 -15.13 0.47
N PHE A 157 -3.01 -15.69 0.71
CA PHE A 157 -2.05 -15.90 -0.36
C PHE A 157 -2.49 -16.97 -1.35
N ALA A 158 -3.17 -18.03 -0.89
CA ALA A 158 -3.73 -19.06 -1.78
C ALA A 158 -4.82 -18.48 -2.69
N LEU A 159 -5.74 -17.69 -2.15
CA LEU A 159 -6.78 -17.00 -2.90
C LEU A 159 -6.17 -16.01 -3.92
N PHE A 160 -5.19 -15.21 -3.49
CA PHE A 160 -4.52 -14.28 -4.38
C PHE A 160 -3.80 -14.99 -5.52
N LYS A 161 -3.08 -16.08 -5.22
CA LYS A 161 -2.42 -16.89 -6.24
C LYS A 161 -3.42 -17.43 -7.26
N SER A 162 -4.52 -18.03 -6.82
CA SER A 162 -5.58 -18.55 -7.69
C SER A 162 -6.17 -17.46 -8.59
N ALA A 163 -6.43 -16.27 -8.04
CA ALA A 163 -6.96 -15.14 -8.79
C ALA A 163 -5.99 -14.60 -9.86
N CYS A 164 -4.67 -14.72 -9.64
CA CYS A 164 -3.66 -14.31 -10.62
C CYS A 164 -3.52 -15.29 -11.81
N GLU A 165 -4.01 -16.52 -11.67
CA GLU A 165 -3.91 -17.59 -12.67
C GLU A 165 -5.18 -17.69 -13.55
N MET A 166 -6.23 -16.93 -13.25
CA MET A 166 -7.45 -16.82 -14.05
C MET A 166 -7.29 -15.85 -15.21
#